data_a84baeee2e49e16c95f3958e1c3b8594
#
_entry.id   a84baeee2e49e16c95f3958e1c3b8594
#
_cell.length_a   1.000
_cell.length_b   1.000
_cell.length_c   1.000
_cell.angle_alpha   90.00
_cell.angle_beta   90.00
_cell.angle_gamma   90.00
#
_symmetry.space_group_name_H-M   'P 1'
#
loop_
_entity.id
_entity.type
_entity.pdbx_description
1 polymer ?
#
loop_
_entity_poly.entity_id
_entity_poly.type
_entity_poly.pdbx_seq_one_letter_code
_entity_poly.pdbx_strand_id
1 'polypeptide(L)'
;MVLPNSLSSYYEKFLATGEVKCIDEEIPFEIPSSWEWTRIGNIFNHTSGKQQSSSNKNGGTPQKFITTSNLYWGYFVLDNVKVMDFTEEEIKNSSATKGDLLVCEGGAGYGRSAIWNEDYDICLQNHVHRLRPLVDETCEYVYYFIYLQKESNNLASVGTAMPGLSANRLKHLLVPLPPIAEQNRITKKLKEVFPVVEKYNKVQDELNLLNSSLNAIIKKSILQEAIQGKLVPQIAEEGTAQELLEQIQQEKSQLIKEGKLKKSALSDSVIYKGDDNKYWEKNSKREKLDITDEIPFEIPDSWVWCRLSNLVLLLSGRDLELTEYNSVSNGIPYMTGASNFKNGILIKNSYGRIRLLSFLC
;
A
#
# COMPACT_ATOMS: atom_id res chain seq x y z
N MET A 1 -4.75 28.27 35.26
CA MET A 1 -3.74 27.72 36.21
C MET A 1 -4.26 26.41 36.72
N VAL A 2 -3.55 25.34 36.50
CA VAL A 2 -3.90 23.99 37.01
C VAL A 2 -3.24 23.81 38.35
N LEU A 3 -3.97 23.38 39.36
CA LEU A 3 -3.49 23.25 40.75
C LEU A 3 -3.65 21.79 41.19
N PRO A 4 -2.59 21.03 41.49
CA PRO A 4 -2.69 19.77 42.21
C PRO A 4 -3.08 20.02 43.64
N ASN A 5 -3.90 19.15 44.22
CA ASN A 5 -4.20 19.17 45.66
C ASN A 5 -3.61 17.96 46.38
N SER A 6 -3.71 17.96 47.70
CA SER A 6 -3.24 16.85 48.58
C SER A 6 -3.95 15.51 48.35
N LEU A 7 -4.98 15.45 47.50
CA LEU A 7 -5.77 14.28 47.17
C LEU A 7 -5.45 13.76 45.73
N SER A 8 -4.38 14.22 45.12
CA SER A 8 -3.95 13.87 43.73
C SER A 8 -4.95 14.24 42.64
N SER A 9 -5.87 15.17 42.89
CA SER A 9 -6.85 15.66 41.91
C SER A 9 -6.37 16.96 41.28
N TYR A 10 -6.66 17.17 40.01
CA TYR A 10 -6.29 18.37 39.24
C TYR A 10 -7.48 19.31 39.10
N TYR A 11 -7.25 20.58 39.39
CA TYR A 11 -8.24 21.65 39.30
C TYR A 11 -7.75 22.79 38.40
N GLU A 12 -8.59 23.22 37.47
CA GLU A 12 -8.34 24.43 36.67
C GLU A 12 -9.04 25.62 37.33
N LYS A 13 -8.29 26.68 37.62
CA LYS A 13 -8.83 27.94 38.10
C LYS A 13 -8.83 28.99 37.00
N PHE A 14 -10.00 29.50 36.68
CA PHE A 14 -10.17 30.62 35.75
C PHE A 14 -9.89 31.94 36.46
N LEU A 15 -8.80 32.60 36.08
CA LEU A 15 -8.36 33.82 36.79
C LEU A 15 -9.32 35.00 36.63
N ALA A 16 -10.03 35.10 35.50
CA ALA A 16 -11.00 36.16 35.24
C ALA A 16 -12.26 36.06 36.07
N THR A 17 -12.75 34.84 36.35
CA THR A 17 -14.02 34.63 37.05
C THR A 17 -13.81 34.10 38.48
N GLY A 18 -12.62 33.58 38.79
CA GLY A 18 -12.33 32.88 40.03
C GLY A 18 -12.92 31.48 40.11
N GLU A 19 -13.63 31.01 39.08
CA GLU A 19 -14.22 29.68 38.98
C GLU A 19 -13.15 28.59 39.05
N VAL A 20 -13.47 27.48 39.74
CA VAL A 20 -12.59 26.32 39.85
C VAL A 20 -13.33 25.10 39.37
N LYS A 21 -12.75 24.39 38.41
CA LYS A 21 -13.29 23.17 37.79
C LYS A 21 -12.35 21.98 38.02
N CYS A 22 -12.86 20.83 38.44
CA CYS A 22 -12.09 19.59 38.45
C CYS A 22 -11.89 19.12 36.99
N ILE A 23 -10.64 18.73 36.64
CA ILE A 23 -10.24 18.30 35.31
C ILE A 23 -9.58 16.93 35.30
N ASP A 24 -9.77 16.11 36.33
CA ASP A 24 -9.19 14.77 36.44
C ASP A 24 -9.50 13.88 35.23
N GLU A 25 -10.72 13.98 34.69
CA GLU A 25 -11.13 13.24 33.48
C GLU A 25 -10.42 13.70 32.19
N GLU A 26 -9.84 14.92 32.22
CA GLU A 26 -9.09 15.48 31.08
C GLU A 26 -7.59 15.14 31.16
N ILE A 27 -7.08 14.65 32.31
CA ILE A 27 -5.67 14.32 32.53
C ILE A 27 -5.42 12.88 32.08
N PRO A 28 -4.65 12.66 30.99
CA PRO A 28 -4.47 11.33 30.42
C PRO A 28 -3.41 10.49 31.14
N PHE A 29 -2.49 11.12 31.86
CA PHE A 29 -1.37 10.47 32.56
C PHE A 29 -0.74 11.39 33.60
N GLU A 30 0.01 10.82 34.53
CA GLU A 30 0.82 11.56 35.51
C GLU A 30 2.07 12.20 34.84
N ILE A 31 2.42 13.40 35.26
CA ILE A 31 3.60 14.13 34.78
C ILE A 31 4.65 14.28 35.89
N PRO A 32 5.95 14.47 35.56
CA PRO A 32 6.98 14.77 36.52
C PRO A 32 6.64 16.02 37.36
N SER A 33 7.08 16.07 38.61
CA SER A 33 6.78 17.16 39.53
C SER A 33 7.31 18.53 39.09
N SER A 34 8.26 18.56 38.14
CA SER A 34 8.79 19.77 37.53
C SER A 34 7.97 20.28 36.33
N TRP A 35 6.95 19.53 35.92
CA TRP A 35 6.08 19.86 34.78
C TRP A 35 4.75 20.41 35.27
N GLU A 36 4.07 21.17 34.40
CA GLU A 36 2.74 21.71 34.68
C GLU A 36 1.78 21.41 33.52
N TRP A 37 0.53 21.10 33.87
CA TRP A 37 -0.54 21.05 32.86
C TRP A 37 -0.99 22.48 32.54
N THR A 38 -1.10 22.78 31.25
CA THR A 38 -1.62 24.10 30.79
C THR A 38 -2.43 23.94 29.51
N ARG A 39 -3.18 24.99 29.16
CA ARG A 39 -3.90 25.04 27.87
C ARG A 39 -3.02 25.71 26.81
N ILE A 40 -3.11 25.25 25.54
CA ILE A 40 -2.38 25.88 24.42
C ILE A 40 -2.68 27.39 24.38
N GLY A 41 -3.93 27.80 24.59
CA GLY A 41 -4.31 29.22 24.62
C GLY A 41 -3.64 30.07 25.69
N ASN A 42 -3.01 29.48 26.72
CA ASN A 42 -2.30 30.20 27.78
C ASN A 42 -0.84 30.45 27.42
N ILE A 43 -0.26 29.72 26.51
CA ILE A 43 1.17 29.79 26.15
C ILE A 43 1.41 30.30 24.73
N PHE A 44 0.33 30.47 23.95
CA PHE A 44 0.38 31.02 22.59
C PHE A 44 -0.62 32.11 22.34
N ASN A 45 -0.22 33.10 21.55
CA ASN A 45 -1.15 34.02 20.91
C ASN A 45 -1.67 33.38 19.65
N HIS A 46 -2.96 33.03 19.66
CA HIS A 46 -3.63 32.36 18.55
C HIS A 46 -4.38 33.32 17.65
N THR A 47 -4.18 33.18 16.33
CA THR A 47 -5.05 33.79 15.30
C THR A 47 -5.32 32.78 14.20
N SER A 48 -6.38 33.03 13.41
CA SER A 48 -6.66 32.32 12.15
C SER A 48 -6.43 33.27 10.98
N GLY A 49 -6.17 32.69 9.80
CA GLY A 49 -6.02 33.49 8.60
C GLY A 49 -7.32 34.09 8.06
N LYS A 50 -7.26 34.74 6.91
CA LYS A 50 -8.39 35.36 6.20
C LYS A 50 -9.18 34.33 5.41
N GLN A 51 -10.51 34.49 5.38
CA GLN A 51 -11.36 33.70 4.48
C GLN A 51 -11.00 33.98 3.01
N GLN A 52 -10.83 32.92 2.23
CA GLN A 52 -10.49 33.06 0.81
C GLN A 52 -11.59 33.80 0.06
N SER A 53 -11.22 34.84 -0.67
CA SER A 53 -12.11 35.68 -1.49
C SER A 53 -11.41 36.09 -2.77
N SER A 54 -12.14 36.14 -3.87
CA SER A 54 -11.70 36.72 -5.15
C SER A 54 -12.02 38.22 -5.25
N SER A 55 -12.69 38.80 -4.24
CA SER A 55 -13.14 40.17 -4.24
C SER A 55 -12.18 41.07 -3.47
N ASN A 56 -11.76 42.18 -4.09
CA ASN A 56 -10.96 43.25 -3.46
C ASN A 56 -11.84 44.47 -3.04
N LYS A 57 -13.01 44.21 -2.48
CA LYS A 57 -13.94 45.31 -2.07
C LYS A 57 -13.35 46.20 -0.97
N ASN A 58 -12.39 45.73 -0.22
CA ASN A 58 -11.80 46.43 0.92
C ASN A 58 -10.47 47.13 0.58
N GLY A 59 -10.04 47.15 -0.70
CA GLY A 59 -8.86 47.90 -1.14
C GLY A 59 -7.50 47.32 -0.65
N GLY A 60 -7.40 45.99 -0.53
CA GLY A 60 -6.16 45.31 -0.13
C GLY A 60 -5.12 45.22 -1.25
N THR A 61 -3.91 44.79 -0.90
CA THR A 61 -2.80 44.52 -1.81
C THR A 61 -2.62 43.01 -2.02
N PRO A 62 -2.20 42.54 -3.23
CA PRO A 62 -1.96 41.13 -3.49
C PRO A 62 -0.84 40.56 -2.58
N GLN A 63 -1.16 39.52 -1.83
CA GLN A 63 -0.23 38.80 -0.95
C GLN A 63 -0.28 37.29 -1.23
N LYS A 64 0.86 36.65 -1.15
CA LYS A 64 0.94 35.19 -1.10
C LYS A 64 0.37 34.68 0.22
N PHE A 65 -0.34 33.55 0.20
CA PHE A 65 -0.92 33.00 1.42
C PHE A 65 -0.90 31.48 1.47
N ILE A 66 -0.67 30.93 2.66
CA ILE A 66 -0.69 29.50 2.95
C ILE A 66 -2.14 29.02 3.10
N THR A 67 -2.43 27.90 2.48
CA THR A 67 -3.68 27.14 2.63
C THR A 67 -3.39 25.80 3.30
N THR A 68 -4.44 25.07 3.66
CA THR A 68 -4.30 23.71 4.23
C THR A 68 -3.60 22.73 3.28
N SER A 69 -3.62 22.97 1.96
CA SER A 69 -2.91 22.16 0.97
C SER A 69 -1.40 22.40 0.90
N ASN A 70 -0.93 23.51 1.47
CA ASN A 70 0.49 23.83 1.55
C ASN A 70 1.14 23.30 2.84
N LEU A 71 0.34 22.95 3.87
CA LEU A 71 0.81 22.59 5.21
C LEU A 71 0.83 21.07 5.40
N TYR A 72 2.00 20.54 5.67
CA TYR A 72 2.25 19.14 6.00
C TYR A 72 2.90 18.99 7.37
N TRP A 73 3.16 17.76 7.81
CA TRP A 73 3.85 17.50 9.05
C TRP A 73 5.33 17.93 8.97
N GLY A 74 5.67 19.02 9.66
CA GLY A 74 7.02 19.53 9.78
C GLY A 74 7.55 20.32 8.58
N TYR A 75 6.77 20.49 7.48
CA TYR A 75 7.22 21.24 6.30
C TYR A 75 6.07 21.89 5.52
N PHE A 76 6.43 22.78 4.60
CA PHE A 76 5.51 23.44 3.67
C PHE A 76 5.85 23.10 2.22
N VAL A 77 4.81 22.97 1.38
CA VAL A 77 4.95 22.90 -0.08
C VAL A 77 4.64 24.29 -0.65
N LEU A 78 5.67 24.96 -1.15
CA LEU A 78 5.59 26.38 -1.54
C LEU A 78 5.55 26.61 -3.05
N ASP A 79 5.56 25.55 -3.88
CA ASP A 79 5.62 25.66 -5.34
C ASP A 79 4.34 26.25 -5.96
N ASN A 80 3.21 26.12 -5.28
CA ASN A 80 1.89 26.52 -5.75
C ASN A 80 1.12 27.41 -4.76
N VAL A 81 1.82 28.31 -4.09
CA VAL A 81 1.22 29.26 -3.14
C VAL A 81 0.30 30.22 -3.89
N LYS A 82 -0.93 30.34 -3.43
CA LYS A 82 -1.95 31.22 -4.00
C LYS A 82 -1.73 32.66 -3.61
N VAL A 83 -2.37 33.58 -4.36
CA VAL A 83 -2.37 35.03 -4.10
C VAL A 83 -3.81 35.51 -3.94
N MET A 84 -4.07 36.37 -2.97
CA MET A 84 -5.30 37.14 -2.83
C MET A 84 -5.00 38.48 -2.16
N ASP A 85 -5.97 39.40 -2.21
CA ASP A 85 -5.81 40.73 -1.65
C ASP A 85 -6.00 40.75 -0.13
N PHE A 86 -5.10 41.43 0.59
CA PHE A 86 -5.16 41.66 2.02
C PHE A 86 -5.02 43.16 2.30
N THR A 87 -5.80 43.65 3.23
CA THR A 87 -5.58 45.01 3.80
C THR A 87 -4.38 45.01 4.75
N GLU A 88 -3.82 46.16 5.10
CA GLU A 88 -2.73 46.26 6.05
C GLU A 88 -3.08 45.64 7.43
N GLU A 89 -4.31 45.84 7.88
CA GLU A 89 -4.81 45.24 9.13
C GLU A 89 -4.90 43.73 9.04
N GLU A 90 -5.38 43.22 7.94
CA GLU A 90 -5.46 41.77 7.68
C GLU A 90 -4.06 41.14 7.59
N ILE A 91 -3.09 41.82 6.97
CA ILE A 91 -1.70 41.35 6.93
C ILE A 91 -1.16 41.25 8.36
N LYS A 92 -1.32 42.30 9.17
CA LYS A 92 -0.87 42.34 10.55
C LYS A 92 -1.47 41.22 11.40
N ASN A 93 -2.75 40.91 11.21
CA ASN A 93 -3.48 39.94 12.00
C ASN A 93 -3.37 38.49 11.49
N SER A 94 -3.23 38.30 10.18
CA SER A 94 -3.32 36.99 9.51
C SER A 94 -2.03 36.53 8.87
N SER A 95 -0.85 37.11 9.18
CA SER A 95 0.43 36.60 8.68
C SER A 95 1.20 35.84 9.74
N ALA A 96 1.96 34.86 9.25
CA ALA A 96 2.95 34.13 10.01
C ALA A 96 4.32 34.76 9.82
N THR A 97 5.09 34.82 10.88
CA THR A 97 6.50 35.25 10.94
C THR A 97 7.37 34.06 11.36
N LYS A 98 8.65 34.11 11.13
CA LYS A 98 9.61 33.08 11.56
C LYS A 98 9.43 32.72 13.04
N GLY A 99 9.32 31.41 13.31
CA GLY A 99 9.09 30.84 14.63
C GLY A 99 7.63 30.58 14.99
N ASP A 100 6.65 31.04 14.19
CA ASP A 100 5.25 30.72 14.41
C ASP A 100 4.94 29.26 14.08
N LEU A 101 4.17 28.58 14.93
CA LEU A 101 3.64 27.23 14.65
C LEU A 101 2.30 27.34 13.94
N LEU A 102 2.21 26.80 12.72
CA LEU A 102 0.99 26.75 11.92
C LEU A 102 0.31 25.40 12.08
N VAL A 103 -1.02 25.40 12.22
CA VAL A 103 -1.83 24.19 12.44
C VAL A 103 -3.04 24.18 11.51
N CYS A 104 -3.27 23.08 10.83
CA CYS A 104 -4.40 22.88 9.93
C CYS A 104 -5.68 22.61 10.73
N GLU A 105 -6.74 23.41 10.47
CA GLU A 105 -8.03 23.30 11.15
C GLU A 105 -8.84 22.08 10.70
N GLY A 106 -8.92 21.81 9.40
CA GLY A 106 -9.93 20.89 8.88
C GLY A 106 -9.52 20.04 7.68
N GLY A 107 -10.46 19.22 7.24
CA GLY A 107 -10.28 18.28 6.13
C GLY A 107 -9.42 17.07 6.53
N ALA A 108 -8.98 16.30 5.53
CA ALA A 108 -8.15 15.10 5.74
C ALA A 108 -6.80 15.41 6.45
N GLY A 109 -6.37 16.66 6.38
CA GLY A 109 -5.11 17.14 6.98
C GLY A 109 -5.25 17.80 8.35
N TYR A 110 -6.42 17.77 9.00
CA TYR A 110 -6.60 18.43 10.30
C TYR A 110 -5.54 17.99 11.31
N GLY A 111 -5.02 18.94 12.07
CA GLY A 111 -3.92 18.76 13.03
C GLY A 111 -2.53 18.80 12.39
N ARG A 112 -2.38 18.68 11.06
CA ARG A 112 -1.06 18.90 10.43
C ARG A 112 -0.49 20.22 10.87
N SER A 113 0.79 20.21 11.23
CA SER A 113 1.45 21.40 11.76
C SER A 113 2.90 21.48 11.33
N ALA A 114 3.40 22.69 11.21
CA ALA A 114 4.81 22.97 10.92
C ALA A 114 5.18 24.36 11.44
N ILE A 115 6.44 24.56 11.77
CA ILE A 115 6.96 25.85 12.19
C ILE A 115 7.40 26.63 10.96
N TRP A 116 6.97 27.89 10.85
CA TRP A 116 7.38 28.77 9.78
C TRP A 116 8.84 29.21 10.01
N ASN A 117 9.75 28.73 9.16
CA ASN A 117 11.20 28.98 9.32
C ASN A 117 11.79 29.88 8.21
N GLU A 118 10.94 30.36 7.27
CA GLU A 118 11.38 31.25 6.22
C GLU A 118 11.70 32.65 6.78
N ASP A 119 12.62 33.37 6.12
CA ASP A 119 13.05 34.73 6.53
C ASP A 119 12.11 35.85 6.04
N TYR A 120 10.89 35.48 5.63
CA TYR A 120 9.84 36.43 5.22
C TYR A 120 8.49 36.05 5.82
N ASP A 121 7.62 37.04 5.95
CA ASP A 121 6.26 36.87 6.44
C ASP A 121 5.33 36.34 5.31
N ILE A 122 4.35 35.54 5.65
CA ILE A 122 3.36 35.01 4.72
C ILE A 122 1.96 35.08 5.31
N CYS A 123 0.98 35.47 4.48
CA CYS A 123 -0.42 35.48 4.90
C CYS A 123 -1.01 34.06 5.00
N LEU A 124 -2.11 33.94 5.71
CA LEU A 124 -2.75 32.66 6.01
C LEU A 124 -4.21 32.65 5.59
N GLN A 125 -4.70 31.47 5.13
CA GLN A 125 -6.11 31.18 4.95
C GLN A 125 -6.79 30.91 6.30
N ASN A 126 -8.10 31.17 6.40
CA ASN A 126 -8.89 31.00 7.62
C ASN A 126 -8.85 29.60 8.26
N HIS A 127 -8.59 28.54 7.47
CA HIS A 127 -8.44 27.17 7.96
C HIS A 127 -7.00 26.80 8.35
N VAL A 128 -6.13 27.81 8.48
CA VAL A 128 -4.78 27.67 9.04
C VAL A 128 -4.70 28.52 10.29
N HIS A 129 -4.53 27.86 11.43
CA HIS A 129 -4.29 28.52 12.71
C HIS A 129 -2.81 28.90 12.83
N ARG A 130 -2.53 30.08 13.40
CA ARG A 130 -1.21 30.52 13.82
C ARG A 130 -1.14 30.48 15.33
N LEU A 131 -0.15 29.81 15.85
CA LEU A 131 0.26 29.82 17.26
C LEU A 131 1.61 30.53 17.36
N ARG A 132 1.58 31.78 17.83
CA ARG A 132 2.77 32.57 18.13
C ARG A 132 3.15 32.35 19.59
N PRO A 133 4.34 31.85 19.90
CA PRO A 133 4.72 31.53 21.28
C PRO A 133 4.84 32.81 22.11
N LEU A 134 4.42 32.74 23.38
CA LEU A 134 4.66 33.80 24.34
C LEU A 134 6.07 33.71 24.96
N VAL A 135 6.65 32.52 24.90
CA VAL A 135 8.06 32.24 25.27
C VAL A 135 8.68 31.49 24.08
N ASP A 136 9.76 32.01 23.57
CA ASP A 136 10.50 31.41 22.45
C ASP A 136 10.87 29.94 22.72
N GLU A 137 11.11 29.18 21.65
CA GLU A 137 11.51 27.76 21.68
C GLU A 137 10.40 26.75 22.06
N THR A 138 9.21 27.22 22.51
CA THR A 138 8.10 26.32 22.90
C THR A 138 7.44 25.63 21.69
N CYS A 139 7.54 26.18 20.49
CA CYS A 139 6.84 25.69 19.30
C CYS A 139 7.20 24.27 18.92
N GLU A 140 8.48 23.88 18.99
CA GLU A 140 8.92 22.53 18.60
C GLU A 140 8.34 21.46 19.52
N TYR A 141 8.31 21.70 20.82
CA TYR A 141 7.74 20.77 21.77
C TYR A 141 6.24 20.60 21.54
N VAL A 142 5.51 21.70 21.36
CA VAL A 142 4.06 21.65 21.10
C VAL A 142 3.74 21.07 19.74
N TYR A 143 4.59 21.26 18.74
CA TYR A 143 4.48 20.54 17.45
C TYR A 143 4.46 19.02 17.66
N TYR A 144 5.44 18.46 18.38
CA TYR A 144 5.48 17.02 18.66
C TYR A 144 4.30 16.55 19.53
N PHE A 145 3.84 17.39 20.44
CA PHE A 145 2.65 17.09 21.22
C PHE A 145 1.39 16.99 20.34
N ILE A 146 1.16 17.96 19.44
CA ILE A 146 0.03 17.92 18.49
C ILE A 146 0.15 16.68 17.57
N TYR A 147 1.37 16.36 17.12
CA TYR A 147 1.62 15.17 16.34
C TYR A 147 1.21 13.89 17.09
N LEU A 148 1.64 13.75 18.35
CA LEU A 148 1.24 12.63 19.22
C LEU A 148 -0.28 12.55 19.39
N GLN A 149 -0.95 13.66 19.67
CA GLN A 149 -2.41 13.71 19.83
C GLN A 149 -3.13 13.25 18.54
N LYS A 150 -2.59 13.58 17.39
CA LYS A 150 -3.12 13.15 16.10
C LYS A 150 -2.94 11.64 15.88
N GLU A 151 -1.73 11.12 16.09
CA GLU A 151 -1.42 9.69 15.94
C GLU A 151 -2.22 8.83 16.91
N SER A 152 -2.44 9.33 18.14
CA SER A 152 -3.27 8.67 19.16
C SER A 152 -4.78 8.84 18.93
N ASN A 153 -5.20 9.48 17.83
CA ASN A 153 -6.60 9.78 17.49
C ASN A 153 -7.36 10.64 18.52
N ASN A 154 -6.64 11.36 19.39
CA ASN A 154 -7.22 12.21 20.44
C ASN A 154 -7.72 13.56 19.93
N LEU A 155 -7.34 13.95 18.68
CA LEU A 155 -7.86 15.16 18.03
C LEU A 155 -9.20 14.92 17.30
N ALA A 156 -9.66 13.68 17.19
CA ALA A 156 -10.93 13.38 16.54
C ALA A 156 -12.11 13.95 17.36
N SER A 157 -13.03 14.63 16.67
CA SER A 157 -14.29 15.04 17.31
C SER A 157 -15.29 13.90 17.27
N VAL A 158 -15.85 13.54 18.41
CA VAL A 158 -16.91 12.55 18.48
C VAL A 158 -18.20 13.14 17.91
N GLY A 159 -18.81 12.46 16.93
CA GLY A 159 -20.16 12.80 16.44
C GLY A 159 -20.25 13.85 15.33
N THR A 160 -19.15 14.26 14.69
CA THR A 160 -19.19 15.18 13.55
C THR A 160 -18.84 14.49 12.23
N ALA A 161 -19.60 14.79 11.18
CA ALA A 161 -19.39 14.22 9.83
C ALA A 161 -18.02 14.62 9.22
N MET A 162 -17.41 15.72 9.67
CA MET A 162 -16.09 16.18 9.25
C MET A 162 -15.19 16.38 10.47
N PRO A 163 -14.06 15.66 10.55
CA PRO A 163 -13.09 15.88 11.61
C PRO A 163 -12.41 17.24 11.43
N GLY A 164 -12.25 17.99 12.53
CA GLY A 164 -11.63 19.30 12.52
C GLY A 164 -11.13 19.71 13.90
N LEU A 165 -10.08 20.53 13.90
CA LEU A 165 -9.50 21.14 15.10
C LEU A 165 -9.81 22.63 15.10
N SER A 166 -11.04 22.98 15.52
CA SER A 166 -11.45 24.40 15.57
C SER A 166 -10.57 25.21 16.51
N ALA A 167 -10.56 26.54 16.30
CA ALA A 167 -9.80 27.48 17.13
C ALA A 167 -10.06 27.29 18.64
N ASN A 168 -11.31 27.07 19.02
CA ASN A 168 -11.69 26.85 20.41
C ASN A 168 -11.12 25.54 20.94
N ARG A 169 -11.22 24.45 20.20
CA ARG A 169 -10.65 23.15 20.59
C ARG A 169 -9.12 23.21 20.71
N LEU A 170 -8.46 23.85 19.75
CA LEU A 170 -7.00 24.02 19.76
C LEU A 170 -6.55 24.80 21.00
N LYS A 171 -7.21 25.91 21.33
CA LYS A 171 -6.89 26.72 22.53
C LYS A 171 -7.10 25.96 23.82
N HIS A 172 -8.14 25.11 23.90
CA HIS A 172 -8.48 24.35 25.11
C HIS A 172 -7.71 23.02 25.20
N LEU A 173 -6.89 22.66 24.20
CA LEU A 173 -6.11 21.44 24.27
C LEU A 173 -5.13 21.52 25.45
N LEU A 174 -5.24 20.54 26.35
CA LEU A 174 -4.40 20.44 27.54
C LEU A 174 -3.04 19.86 27.16
N VAL A 175 -1.97 20.56 27.50
CA VAL A 175 -0.59 20.18 27.16
C VAL A 175 0.25 20.07 28.45
N PRO A 176 1.04 18.99 28.63
CA PRO A 176 2.01 18.90 29.72
C PRO A 176 3.23 19.72 29.36
N LEU A 177 3.56 20.72 30.16
CA LEU A 177 4.60 21.73 29.87
C LEU A 177 5.83 21.48 30.72
N PRO A 178 6.94 20.97 30.15
CA PRO A 178 8.25 20.91 30.79
C PRO A 178 8.89 22.30 30.94
N PRO A 179 9.90 22.46 31.82
CA PRO A 179 10.82 23.59 31.76
C PRO A 179 11.47 23.70 30.37
N ILE A 180 11.75 24.94 29.89
CA ILE A 180 12.23 25.19 28.52
C ILE A 180 13.49 24.37 28.15
N ALA A 181 14.46 24.28 29.08
CA ALA A 181 15.66 23.50 28.86
C ALA A 181 15.37 21.99 28.65
N GLU A 182 14.29 21.50 29.25
CA GLU A 182 13.86 20.10 29.10
C GLU A 182 13.08 19.91 27.79
N GLN A 183 12.23 20.86 27.41
CA GLN A 183 11.59 20.87 26.08
C GLN A 183 12.65 20.75 24.99
N ASN A 184 13.72 21.50 25.05
CA ASN A 184 14.82 21.47 24.08
C ASN A 184 15.57 20.13 24.07
N ARG A 185 15.79 19.52 25.24
CA ARG A 185 16.38 18.16 25.27
C ARG A 185 15.46 17.10 24.66
N ILE A 186 14.16 17.18 24.93
CA ILE A 186 13.16 16.28 24.38
C ILE A 186 13.10 16.42 22.87
N THR A 187 12.94 17.62 22.34
CA THR A 187 12.84 17.88 20.90
C THR A 187 14.10 17.49 20.14
N LYS A 188 15.27 17.79 20.72
CA LYS A 188 16.55 17.34 20.17
C LYS A 188 16.62 15.82 20.08
N LYS A 189 16.19 15.11 21.14
CA LYS A 189 16.20 13.64 21.15
C LYS A 189 15.23 13.04 20.15
N LEU A 190 14.04 13.63 20.00
CA LEU A 190 13.07 13.20 18.99
C LEU A 190 13.60 13.38 17.55
N LYS A 191 14.28 14.50 17.27
CA LYS A 191 14.94 14.73 15.96
C LYS A 191 16.04 13.71 15.65
N GLU A 192 16.72 13.20 16.66
CA GLU A 192 17.73 12.14 16.50
C GLU A 192 17.09 10.75 16.27
N VAL A 193 16.01 10.46 16.97
CA VAL A 193 15.40 9.09 16.98
C VAL A 193 14.47 8.86 15.80
N PHE A 194 13.64 9.82 15.40
CA PHE A 194 12.65 9.62 14.33
C PHE A 194 13.24 9.15 13.00
N PRO A 195 14.35 9.72 12.49
CA PRO A 195 14.96 9.21 11.27
C PRO A 195 15.44 7.76 11.38
N VAL A 196 15.85 7.34 12.58
CA VAL A 196 16.25 5.94 12.84
C VAL A 196 15.05 5.01 12.78
N VAL A 197 13.91 5.42 13.39
CA VAL A 197 12.64 4.67 13.34
C VAL A 197 12.13 4.56 11.90
N GLU A 198 12.16 5.65 11.12
CA GLU A 198 11.76 5.63 9.71
C GLU A 198 12.62 4.67 8.88
N LYS A 199 13.94 4.71 9.09
CA LYS A 199 14.86 3.78 8.42
C LYS A 199 14.57 2.33 8.81
N TYR A 200 14.31 2.07 10.10
CA TYR A 200 13.93 0.74 10.58
C TYR A 200 12.65 0.24 9.91
N ASN A 201 11.60 1.07 9.87
CA ASN A 201 10.32 0.73 9.26
C ASN A 201 10.51 0.36 7.78
N LYS A 202 11.27 1.16 7.03
CA LYS A 202 11.56 0.88 5.62
C LYS A 202 12.24 -0.48 5.42
N VAL A 203 13.28 -0.78 6.20
CA VAL A 203 13.99 -2.07 6.13
C VAL A 203 13.10 -3.23 6.54
N GLN A 204 12.23 -3.02 7.56
CA GLN A 204 11.28 -4.03 8.01
C GLN A 204 10.24 -4.35 6.93
N ASP A 205 9.73 -3.33 6.23
CA ASP A 205 8.77 -3.51 5.13
C ASP A 205 9.41 -4.29 3.96
N GLU A 206 10.66 -3.96 3.60
CA GLU A 206 11.42 -4.70 2.58
C GLU A 206 11.62 -6.17 2.98
N LEU A 207 11.95 -6.44 4.24
CA LEU A 207 12.09 -7.80 4.78
C LEU A 207 10.75 -8.56 4.74
N ASN A 208 9.66 -7.93 5.13
CA ASN A 208 8.32 -8.53 5.10
C ASN A 208 7.90 -8.89 3.67
N LEU A 209 8.17 -8.00 2.69
CA LEU A 209 7.92 -8.25 1.28
C LEU A 209 8.74 -9.44 0.77
N LEU A 210 10.04 -9.49 1.10
CA LEU A 210 10.92 -10.60 0.73
C LEU A 210 10.41 -11.92 1.31
N ASN A 211 10.09 -11.96 2.60
CA ASN A 211 9.58 -13.15 3.27
C ASN A 211 8.25 -13.64 2.68
N SER A 212 7.34 -12.74 2.34
CA SER A 212 6.04 -13.08 1.74
C SER A 212 6.19 -13.69 0.33
N SER A 213 7.19 -13.25 -0.43
CA SER A 213 7.46 -13.73 -1.80
C SER A 213 8.36 -14.98 -1.86
N LEU A 214 9.12 -15.25 -0.79
CA LEU A 214 10.16 -16.29 -0.76
C LEU A 214 9.66 -17.67 -1.19
N ASN A 215 8.53 -18.12 -0.65
CA ASN A 215 7.96 -19.43 -0.97
C ASN A 215 7.60 -19.56 -2.47
N ALA A 216 7.08 -18.51 -3.07
CA ALA A 216 6.74 -18.51 -4.50
C ALA A 216 8.00 -18.51 -5.36
N ILE A 217 9.03 -17.73 -4.98
CA ILE A 217 10.33 -17.68 -5.66
C ILE A 217 11.02 -19.03 -5.61
N ILE A 218 11.09 -19.66 -4.42
CA ILE A 218 11.70 -20.99 -4.25
C ILE A 218 10.98 -22.04 -5.12
N LYS A 219 9.65 -22.09 -5.07
CA LYS A 219 8.88 -23.01 -5.92
C LYS A 219 9.17 -22.82 -7.39
N LYS A 220 9.20 -21.56 -7.86
CA LYS A 220 9.52 -21.24 -9.26
C LYS A 220 10.93 -21.68 -9.63
N SER A 221 11.91 -21.43 -8.76
CA SER A 221 13.31 -21.81 -8.98
C SER A 221 13.45 -23.34 -9.06
N ILE A 222 12.86 -24.09 -8.11
CA ILE A 222 12.89 -25.56 -8.12
C ILE A 222 12.25 -26.10 -9.41
N LEU A 223 11.09 -25.58 -9.81
CA LEU A 223 10.45 -25.99 -11.06
C LEU A 223 11.30 -25.66 -12.28
N GLN A 224 11.99 -24.53 -12.29
CA GLN A 224 12.89 -24.14 -13.38
C GLN A 224 14.08 -25.10 -13.48
N GLU A 225 14.72 -25.45 -12.37
CA GLU A 225 15.80 -26.44 -12.33
C GLU A 225 15.30 -27.84 -12.76
N ALA A 226 14.09 -28.22 -12.35
CA ALA A 226 13.47 -29.48 -12.74
C ALA A 226 13.23 -29.60 -14.24
N ILE A 227 12.61 -28.57 -14.85
CA ILE A 227 12.28 -28.58 -16.29
C ILE A 227 13.51 -28.37 -17.20
N GLN A 228 14.63 -27.91 -16.65
CA GLN A 228 15.92 -27.85 -17.35
C GLN A 228 16.76 -29.12 -17.17
N GLY A 229 16.25 -30.12 -16.44
CA GLY A 229 16.96 -31.37 -16.17
C GLY A 229 18.15 -31.25 -15.22
N LYS A 230 18.21 -30.17 -14.43
CA LYS A 230 19.32 -29.89 -13.48
C LYS A 230 19.01 -30.32 -12.04
N LEU A 231 17.75 -30.60 -11.73
CA LEU A 231 17.33 -30.90 -10.35
C LEU A 231 17.80 -32.29 -9.88
N VAL A 232 17.87 -33.25 -10.80
CA VAL A 232 18.32 -34.62 -10.54
C VAL A 232 19.41 -35.00 -11.53
N PRO A 233 20.37 -35.89 -11.16
CA PRO A 233 21.38 -36.40 -12.09
C PRO A 233 20.73 -37.20 -13.21
N GLN A 234 21.31 -37.14 -14.40
CA GLN A 234 20.91 -37.99 -15.53
C GLN A 234 21.51 -39.40 -15.32
N ILE A 235 20.68 -40.42 -15.50
CA ILE A 235 21.07 -41.83 -15.31
C ILE A 235 21.00 -42.52 -16.68
N ALA A 236 22.13 -43.00 -17.19
CA ALA A 236 22.24 -43.53 -18.55
C ALA A 236 21.36 -44.78 -18.77
N GLU A 237 21.20 -45.60 -17.73
CA GLU A 237 20.40 -46.85 -17.75
C GLU A 237 18.90 -46.63 -17.89
N GLU A 238 18.40 -45.39 -17.64
CA GLU A 238 16.99 -45.04 -17.78
C GLU A 238 16.54 -44.85 -19.23
N GLY A 239 17.49 -44.86 -20.19
CA GLY A 239 17.21 -44.64 -21.61
C GLY A 239 17.14 -43.15 -21.99
N THR A 240 16.62 -42.89 -23.18
CA THR A 240 16.55 -41.56 -23.75
C THR A 240 15.10 -41.16 -24.11
N ALA A 241 14.86 -39.84 -24.15
CA ALA A 241 13.58 -39.30 -24.58
C ALA A 241 13.28 -39.61 -26.07
N GLN A 242 14.33 -39.84 -26.87
CA GLN A 242 14.17 -40.28 -28.26
C GLN A 242 13.55 -41.69 -28.34
N GLU A 243 14.03 -42.63 -27.55
CA GLU A 243 13.47 -43.98 -27.45
C GLU A 243 12.01 -43.95 -26.98
N LEU A 244 11.67 -43.10 -26.02
CA LEU A 244 10.29 -42.91 -25.57
C LEU A 244 9.39 -42.38 -26.69
N LEU A 245 9.85 -41.38 -27.47
CA LEU A 245 9.08 -40.89 -28.61
C LEU A 245 8.84 -41.96 -29.69
N GLU A 246 9.81 -42.81 -29.94
CA GLU A 246 9.68 -43.94 -30.87
C GLU A 246 8.62 -44.95 -30.38
N GLN A 247 8.62 -45.29 -29.10
CA GLN A 247 7.56 -46.12 -28.48
C GLN A 247 6.17 -45.50 -28.63
N ILE A 248 6.03 -44.20 -28.36
CA ILE A 248 4.76 -43.47 -28.52
C ILE A 248 4.27 -43.53 -29.99
N GLN A 249 5.17 -43.36 -30.94
CA GLN A 249 4.83 -43.46 -32.38
C GLN A 249 4.38 -44.86 -32.78
N GLN A 250 5.02 -45.93 -32.25
CA GLN A 250 4.63 -47.31 -32.46
C GLN A 250 3.24 -47.57 -31.90
N GLU A 251 2.96 -47.11 -30.67
CA GLU A 251 1.65 -47.28 -30.03
C GLU A 251 0.54 -46.52 -30.77
N LYS A 252 0.77 -45.27 -31.19
CA LYS A 252 -0.15 -44.53 -32.04
C LYS A 252 -0.47 -45.27 -33.35
N SER A 253 0.56 -45.83 -33.97
CA SER A 253 0.42 -46.57 -35.21
C SER A 253 -0.44 -47.84 -35.03
N GLN A 254 -0.33 -48.52 -33.90
CA GLN A 254 -1.14 -49.65 -33.53
C GLN A 254 -2.60 -49.26 -33.28
N LEU A 255 -2.83 -48.19 -32.51
CA LEU A 255 -4.18 -47.66 -32.23
C LEU A 255 -4.91 -47.22 -33.49
N ILE A 256 -4.19 -46.74 -34.52
CA ILE A 256 -4.77 -46.42 -35.82
C ILE A 256 -5.16 -47.70 -36.58
N LYS A 257 -4.33 -48.75 -36.54
CA LYS A 257 -4.67 -50.06 -37.15
C LYS A 257 -5.91 -50.69 -36.50
N GLU A 258 -6.07 -50.48 -35.21
CA GLU A 258 -7.24 -50.93 -34.43
C GLU A 258 -8.48 -50.04 -34.61
N GLY A 259 -8.40 -48.96 -35.39
CA GLY A 259 -9.53 -48.04 -35.60
C GLY A 259 -9.83 -47.11 -34.43
N LYS A 260 -9.01 -47.14 -33.36
CA LYS A 260 -9.19 -46.34 -32.14
C LYS A 260 -8.68 -44.91 -32.28
N LEU A 261 -7.80 -44.63 -33.26
CA LEU A 261 -7.19 -43.33 -33.50
C LEU A 261 -7.27 -42.97 -34.98
N LYS A 262 -7.51 -41.71 -35.32
CA LYS A 262 -7.55 -41.23 -36.70
C LYS A 262 -6.14 -41.12 -37.29
N LYS A 263 -5.96 -41.36 -38.59
CA LYS A 263 -4.68 -41.23 -39.31
C LYS A 263 -4.05 -39.82 -39.18
N SER A 264 -4.86 -38.79 -39.00
CA SER A 264 -4.39 -37.42 -38.78
C SER A 264 -3.59 -37.24 -37.48
N ALA A 265 -3.69 -38.18 -36.53
CA ALA A 265 -2.91 -38.15 -35.28
C ALA A 265 -1.44 -38.56 -35.47
N LEU A 266 -1.06 -39.07 -36.66
CA LEU A 266 0.33 -39.38 -37.06
C LEU A 266 1.05 -38.20 -37.76
N SER A 267 0.47 -36.99 -37.79
CA SER A 267 1.14 -35.82 -38.35
C SER A 267 2.18 -35.25 -37.36
N ASP A 268 3.11 -36.11 -37.01
CA ASP A 268 4.16 -35.75 -36.03
C ASP A 268 5.30 -34.99 -36.73
N SER A 269 5.86 -34.06 -36.04
CA SER A 269 7.10 -33.37 -36.41
C SER A 269 8.26 -33.84 -35.51
N VAL A 270 9.47 -33.75 -36.01
CA VAL A 270 10.67 -34.09 -35.29
C VAL A 270 11.49 -32.82 -35.11
N ILE A 271 11.84 -32.53 -33.87
CA ILE A 271 12.71 -31.42 -33.50
C ILE A 271 14.11 -31.96 -33.22
N TYR A 272 15.13 -31.34 -33.78
CA TYR A 272 16.53 -31.75 -33.58
C TYR A 272 17.46 -30.53 -33.61
N LYS A 273 18.60 -30.65 -32.94
CA LYS A 273 19.68 -29.65 -32.96
C LYS A 273 20.61 -29.98 -34.15
N GLY A 274 20.82 -29.00 -35.05
CA GLY A 274 21.72 -29.14 -36.20
C GLY A 274 23.18 -28.91 -35.82
N ASP A 275 24.09 -29.19 -36.74
CA ASP A 275 25.54 -28.97 -36.60
C ASP A 275 25.87 -27.46 -36.48
N ASP A 276 24.93 -26.60 -36.89
CA ASP A 276 24.99 -25.14 -36.80
C ASP A 276 24.55 -24.59 -35.45
N ASN A 277 24.33 -25.48 -34.47
CA ASN A 277 23.82 -25.16 -33.12
C ASN A 277 22.39 -24.59 -33.10
N LYS A 278 21.66 -24.66 -34.22
CA LYS A 278 20.27 -24.25 -34.35
C LYS A 278 19.32 -25.41 -34.13
N TYR A 279 18.11 -25.07 -33.66
CA TYR A 279 17.03 -26.04 -33.54
C TYR A 279 16.12 -26.01 -34.76
N TRP A 280 15.92 -27.17 -35.35
CA TRP A 280 15.15 -27.37 -36.57
C TRP A 280 13.95 -28.28 -36.29
N GLU A 281 12.79 -27.90 -36.80
CA GLU A 281 11.61 -28.75 -36.82
C GLU A 281 11.40 -29.27 -38.24
N LYS A 282 11.28 -30.60 -38.41
CA LYS A 282 10.96 -31.24 -39.68
C LYS A 282 9.57 -31.83 -39.57
N ASN A 283 8.64 -31.36 -40.39
CA ASN A 283 7.28 -31.86 -40.46
C ASN A 283 7.15 -33.08 -41.38
N SER A 284 5.95 -33.70 -41.39
CA SER A 284 5.61 -34.87 -42.23
C SER A 284 5.75 -34.58 -43.74
N LYS A 285 5.71 -33.31 -44.18
CA LYS A 285 5.94 -32.89 -45.58
C LYS A 285 7.43 -32.72 -45.93
N ARG A 286 8.33 -32.99 -44.97
CA ARG A 286 9.79 -32.83 -45.07
C ARG A 286 10.26 -31.36 -45.17
N GLU A 287 9.40 -30.40 -44.85
CA GLU A 287 9.80 -29.00 -44.73
C GLU A 287 10.58 -28.82 -43.42
N LYS A 288 11.66 -28.03 -43.48
CA LYS A 288 12.47 -27.69 -42.34
C LYS A 288 12.17 -26.25 -41.92
N LEU A 289 11.89 -26.03 -40.63
CA LEU A 289 11.65 -24.73 -40.03
C LEU A 289 12.69 -24.48 -38.95
N ASP A 290 13.34 -23.33 -38.99
CA ASP A 290 14.21 -22.86 -37.89
C ASP A 290 13.30 -22.44 -36.74
N ILE A 291 13.44 -23.07 -35.56
CA ILE A 291 12.66 -22.82 -34.35
C ILE A 291 13.57 -22.42 -33.17
N THR A 292 14.79 -22.00 -33.47
CA THR A 292 15.77 -21.65 -32.44
C THR A 292 15.25 -20.62 -31.45
N ASP A 293 14.50 -19.62 -31.96
CA ASP A 293 13.90 -18.55 -31.11
C ASP A 293 12.73 -19.07 -30.24
N GLU A 294 12.16 -20.24 -30.53
CA GLU A 294 11.12 -20.86 -29.73
C GLU A 294 11.68 -21.68 -28.56
N ILE A 295 12.98 -22.03 -28.58
CA ILE A 295 13.63 -22.85 -27.55
C ILE A 295 14.07 -21.96 -26.38
N PRO A 296 13.44 -22.09 -25.21
CA PRO A 296 13.65 -21.16 -24.12
C PRO A 296 14.94 -21.41 -23.32
N PHE A 297 15.51 -22.61 -23.40
CA PHE A 297 16.73 -23.01 -22.66
C PHE A 297 17.31 -24.33 -23.22
N GLU A 298 18.56 -24.60 -22.89
CA GLU A 298 19.21 -25.89 -23.21
C GLU A 298 18.73 -26.99 -22.25
N ILE A 299 18.64 -28.19 -22.78
CA ILE A 299 18.24 -29.41 -22.05
C ILE A 299 19.35 -30.46 -22.06
N PRO A 300 19.36 -31.45 -21.16
CA PRO A 300 20.32 -32.55 -21.17
C PRO A 300 20.31 -33.35 -22.48
N ASP A 301 21.42 -33.99 -22.81
CA ASP A 301 21.59 -34.76 -24.05
C ASP A 301 20.63 -35.97 -24.17
N SER A 302 20.18 -36.51 -23.01
CA SER A 302 19.18 -37.58 -22.96
C SER A 302 17.74 -37.12 -23.23
N TRP A 303 17.50 -35.79 -23.30
CA TRP A 303 16.18 -35.20 -23.53
C TRP A 303 16.04 -34.71 -24.97
N VAL A 304 14.80 -34.59 -25.44
CA VAL A 304 14.49 -34.00 -26.73
C VAL A 304 13.32 -33.03 -26.60
N TRP A 305 13.36 -31.99 -27.43
CA TRP A 305 12.20 -31.13 -27.63
C TRP A 305 11.18 -31.81 -28.53
N CYS A 306 9.90 -31.72 -28.16
CA CYS A 306 8.83 -32.18 -29.02
C CYS A 306 7.58 -31.30 -28.86
N ARG A 307 6.71 -31.29 -29.85
CA ARG A 307 5.40 -30.63 -29.76
C ARG A 307 4.50 -31.42 -28.81
N LEU A 308 3.73 -30.71 -27.98
CA LEU A 308 2.79 -31.35 -27.05
C LEU A 308 1.76 -32.19 -27.81
N SER A 309 1.37 -31.81 -29.04
CA SER A 309 0.49 -32.56 -29.93
C SER A 309 1.05 -33.94 -30.31
N ASN A 310 2.39 -34.13 -30.23
CA ASN A 310 3.02 -35.43 -30.48
C ASN A 310 2.83 -36.40 -29.29
N LEU A 311 2.55 -35.88 -28.10
CA LEU A 311 2.42 -36.67 -26.87
C LEU A 311 0.96 -36.92 -26.46
N VAL A 312 0.08 -35.95 -26.72
CA VAL A 312 -1.29 -35.96 -26.20
C VAL A 312 -2.31 -35.73 -27.31
N LEU A 313 -3.48 -36.34 -27.15
CA LEU A 313 -4.67 -36.04 -27.95
C LEU A 313 -5.49 -34.97 -27.20
N LEU A 314 -5.61 -33.79 -27.77
CA LEU A 314 -6.45 -32.75 -27.22
C LEU A 314 -7.92 -33.01 -27.53
N LEU A 315 -8.71 -33.24 -26.51
CA LEU A 315 -10.17 -33.37 -26.62
C LEU A 315 -10.82 -32.12 -26.01
N SER A 316 -11.63 -31.45 -26.79
CA SER A 316 -12.49 -30.38 -26.29
C SER A 316 -13.76 -30.94 -25.69
N GLY A 317 -14.18 -30.41 -24.57
CA GLY A 317 -15.47 -30.69 -23.97
C GLY A 317 -16.62 -30.18 -24.87
N ARG A 318 -17.84 -30.60 -24.54
CA ARG A 318 -19.06 -30.11 -25.18
C ARG A 318 -19.71 -29.08 -24.25
N ASP A 319 -20.16 -27.97 -24.79
CA ASP A 319 -21.02 -27.05 -24.08
C ASP A 319 -22.41 -27.68 -23.87
N LEU A 320 -22.93 -27.56 -22.65
CA LEU A 320 -24.25 -27.97 -22.26
C LEU A 320 -25.17 -26.76 -22.12
N GLU A 321 -26.41 -26.86 -22.55
CA GLU A 321 -27.43 -25.87 -22.31
C GLU A 321 -27.85 -25.87 -20.82
N LEU A 322 -28.42 -24.75 -20.33
CA LEU A 322 -28.87 -24.59 -18.95
C LEU A 322 -29.81 -25.71 -18.46
N THR A 323 -30.53 -26.33 -19.36
CA THR A 323 -31.45 -27.46 -19.10
C THR A 323 -30.76 -28.80 -18.99
N GLU A 324 -29.52 -28.93 -19.46
CA GLU A 324 -28.75 -30.17 -19.51
C GLU A 324 -27.87 -30.41 -18.30
N TYR A 325 -27.71 -29.42 -17.41
CA TYR A 325 -26.91 -29.55 -16.19
C TYR A 325 -27.66 -29.02 -14.96
N ASN A 326 -27.18 -29.38 -13.76
CA ASN A 326 -27.79 -29.01 -12.49
C ASN A 326 -26.72 -28.80 -11.42
N SER A 327 -27.10 -28.15 -10.31
CA SER A 327 -26.24 -27.92 -9.13
C SER A 327 -26.50 -28.92 -7.98
N VAL A 328 -27.39 -29.90 -8.17
CA VAL A 328 -27.89 -30.82 -7.10
C VAL A 328 -27.11 -32.16 -7.07
N SER A 329 -25.89 -32.17 -7.59
CA SER A 329 -25.01 -33.37 -7.59
C SER A 329 -25.61 -34.61 -8.26
N ASN A 330 -26.54 -34.45 -9.21
CA ASN A 330 -27.17 -35.52 -9.94
C ASN A 330 -26.59 -35.63 -11.36
N GLY A 331 -25.78 -36.64 -11.62
CA GLY A 331 -25.14 -36.89 -12.91
C GLY A 331 -23.62 -36.88 -12.86
N ILE A 332 -22.99 -36.70 -14.03
CA ILE A 332 -21.53 -36.59 -14.15
C ILE A 332 -21.08 -35.16 -13.84
N PRO A 333 -20.00 -34.95 -13.05
CA PRO A 333 -19.47 -33.60 -12.82
C PRO A 333 -19.18 -32.90 -14.15
N TYR A 334 -19.76 -31.69 -14.30
CA TYR A 334 -19.60 -30.86 -15.49
C TYR A 334 -18.70 -29.65 -15.16
N MET A 335 -17.61 -29.50 -15.90
CA MET A 335 -16.63 -28.46 -15.73
C MET A 335 -16.81 -27.37 -16.78
N THR A 336 -17.08 -26.16 -16.36
CA THR A 336 -17.40 -25.03 -17.24
C THR A 336 -16.20 -24.14 -17.57
N GLY A 337 -15.07 -24.33 -16.90
CA GLY A 337 -13.87 -23.54 -17.19
C GLY A 337 -12.99 -23.26 -15.96
N ALA A 338 -12.24 -22.16 -15.99
CA ALA A 338 -11.25 -21.81 -14.96
C ALA A 338 -11.82 -21.68 -13.54
N SER A 339 -13.11 -21.35 -13.41
CA SER A 339 -13.81 -21.25 -12.11
C SER A 339 -13.87 -22.60 -11.35
N ASN A 340 -13.72 -23.72 -12.04
CA ASN A 340 -13.67 -25.04 -11.44
C ASN A 340 -12.28 -25.43 -10.93
N PHE A 341 -11.25 -24.61 -11.18
CA PHE A 341 -9.89 -24.85 -10.72
C PHE A 341 -9.47 -23.78 -9.72
N LYS A 342 -9.16 -24.17 -8.49
CA LYS A 342 -8.68 -23.27 -7.45
C LYS A 342 -7.49 -23.89 -6.73
N ASN A 343 -6.33 -23.23 -6.79
CA ASN A 343 -5.09 -23.68 -6.13
C ASN A 343 -4.71 -25.16 -6.44
N GLY A 344 -4.87 -25.57 -7.70
CA GLY A 344 -4.60 -26.96 -8.11
C GLY A 344 -5.66 -27.98 -7.69
N ILE A 345 -6.77 -27.53 -7.09
CA ILE A 345 -7.89 -28.38 -6.67
C ILE A 345 -9.07 -28.19 -7.61
N LEU A 346 -9.67 -29.32 -8.02
CA LEU A 346 -10.86 -29.32 -8.83
C LEU A 346 -12.11 -29.17 -7.96
N ILE A 347 -12.90 -28.11 -8.24
CA ILE A 347 -14.15 -27.85 -7.55
C ILE A 347 -15.33 -28.26 -8.44
N LYS A 348 -16.16 -29.16 -7.94
CA LYS A 348 -17.32 -29.69 -8.68
C LYS A 348 -18.56 -28.89 -8.30
N ASN A 349 -18.94 -27.92 -9.14
CA ASN A 349 -20.08 -27.02 -8.87
C ASN A 349 -21.32 -27.31 -9.73
N SER A 350 -21.20 -28.17 -10.78
CA SER A 350 -22.29 -28.49 -11.70
C SER A 350 -22.17 -29.92 -12.21
N TYR A 351 -23.30 -30.49 -12.58
CA TYR A 351 -23.43 -31.90 -13.00
C TYR A 351 -24.30 -32.00 -14.24
N GLY A 352 -23.74 -32.59 -15.31
CA GLY A 352 -24.48 -32.86 -16.52
C GLY A 352 -25.36 -34.10 -16.39
N ARG A 353 -26.51 -34.12 -17.04
CA ARG A 353 -27.38 -35.32 -17.11
C ARG A 353 -26.66 -36.42 -17.85
N ILE A 354 -26.73 -37.65 -17.34
CA ILE A 354 -26.24 -38.84 -18.03
C ILE A 354 -27.19 -39.11 -19.21
N ARG A 355 -26.79 -38.68 -20.42
CA ARG A 355 -27.35 -39.29 -21.63
C ARG A 355 -26.49 -40.51 -21.91
N LEU A 356 -27.07 -41.70 -21.93
CA LEU A 356 -26.45 -42.89 -22.52
C LEU A 356 -26.21 -42.58 -24.01
N LEU A 357 -25.02 -42.02 -24.29
CA LEU A 357 -24.50 -42.03 -25.64
C LEU A 357 -24.21 -43.50 -25.94
N SER A 358 -25.06 -44.15 -26.75
CA SER A 358 -24.67 -45.32 -27.46
C SER A 358 -23.40 -44.97 -28.22
N PHE A 359 -22.27 -45.41 -27.72
CA PHE A 359 -21.06 -45.48 -28.51
C PHE A 359 -21.36 -46.57 -29.58
N LEU A 360 -21.89 -46.15 -30.71
CA LEU A 360 -21.74 -46.86 -31.93
C LEU A 360 -20.29 -46.76 -32.35
N CYS A 361 -19.64 -47.90 -32.41
CA CYS A 361 -18.31 -48.24 -32.86
C CYS A 361 -17.77 -47.36 -34.00
#